data_e02f80c605f8ff960842b916f92b8f1f
#
_entry.id   e02f80c605f8ff960842b916f92b8f1f
#
_cell.length_a   1.000
_cell.length_b   1.000
_cell.length_c   1.000
_cell.angle_alpha   90.00
_cell.angle_beta   90.00
_cell.angle_gamma   90.00
#
_symmetry.space_group_name_H-M   'P 1'
#
loop_
_entity.id
_entity.type
_entity.pdbx_description
1 polymer ?
#
loop_
_entity_poly.entity_id
_entity_poly.type
_entity_poly.pdbx_seq_one_letter_code
_entity_poly.pdbx_strand_id
1 'polypeptide(L)'
;MKIAVFATGWNGEYLRDMYHGLENSQKEFHDSIHLYASFGRLGSGDSFNKSEFDFFELADMEAYDGFLYPSTTIKEGDVKQRLLERIIESKKPCVSLEEEIPGLSFVGINQSKAMRQIVRHLAGVHGIRTFGFINGMKDTYEAQMRQQGVESKIRELGLCLMPEWVDYGNYEYRSGETYARKMIAAYEAGEELPQAVISANDLMAAAFLQTIKGTALEGKIPVTG
;
A
#
# COMPACT_ATOMS: atom_id res chain seq x y z
N MET A 1 -0.38 -16.72 25.13
CA MET A 1 -1.32 -15.57 25.11
C MET A 1 -2.42 -15.82 24.10
N LYS A 2 -3.53 -15.13 24.21
CA LYS A 2 -4.64 -15.18 23.24
C LYS A 2 -4.72 -13.83 22.53
N ILE A 3 -4.46 -13.82 21.21
CA ILE A 3 -4.31 -12.60 20.42
C ILE A 3 -5.40 -12.56 19.35
N ALA A 4 -6.09 -11.42 19.19
CA ALA A 4 -7.00 -11.21 18.07
C ALA A 4 -6.31 -10.40 16.98
N VAL A 5 -6.56 -10.77 15.72
CA VAL A 5 -6.09 -10.09 14.51
C VAL A 5 -7.29 -9.73 13.66
N PHE A 6 -7.41 -8.45 13.27
CA PHE A 6 -8.51 -7.95 12.46
C PHE A 6 -8.01 -7.52 11.09
N ALA A 7 -8.40 -8.20 10.03
CA ALA A 7 -7.93 -7.91 8.68
C ALA A 7 -9.07 -7.98 7.65
N THR A 8 -8.93 -7.24 6.56
CA THR A 8 -9.83 -7.32 5.41
C THR A 8 -9.14 -7.99 4.24
N GLY A 9 -9.84 -8.94 3.61
CA GLY A 9 -9.33 -9.75 2.52
C GLY A 9 -8.55 -10.97 3.00
N TRP A 10 -8.24 -11.88 2.09
CA TRP A 10 -7.44 -13.07 2.39
C TRP A 10 -6.65 -13.59 1.19
N ASN A 11 -6.89 -13.02 0.03
CA ASN A 11 -6.39 -13.56 -1.26
C ASN A 11 -5.23 -12.74 -1.85
N GLY A 12 -4.70 -11.76 -1.11
CA GLY A 12 -3.54 -11.00 -1.51
C GLY A 12 -2.24 -11.66 -1.05
N GLU A 13 -1.15 -11.49 -1.80
CA GLU A 13 0.18 -11.98 -1.44
C GLU A 13 0.60 -11.47 -0.05
N TYR A 14 0.43 -10.17 0.20
CA TYR A 14 0.71 -9.55 1.50
C TYR A 14 -0.01 -10.23 2.67
N LEU A 15 -1.32 -10.48 2.54
CA LEU A 15 -2.09 -11.11 3.61
C LEU A 15 -1.70 -12.56 3.82
N ARG A 16 -1.41 -13.30 2.75
CA ARG A 16 -0.93 -14.67 2.83
C ARG A 16 0.39 -14.75 3.58
N ASP A 17 1.34 -13.87 3.27
CA ASP A 17 2.64 -13.83 3.93
C ASP A 17 2.52 -13.41 5.40
N MET A 18 1.65 -12.46 5.70
CA MET A 18 1.29 -12.10 7.07
C MET A 18 0.73 -13.31 7.84
N TYR A 19 -0.20 -14.06 7.25
CA TYR A 19 -0.78 -15.24 7.90
C TYR A 19 0.26 -16.34 8.12
N HIS A 20 1.16 -16.57 7.18
CA HIS A 20 2.29 -17.48 7.39
C HIS A 20 3.21 -17.02 8.53
N GLY A 21 3.48 -15.74 8.63
CA GLY A 21 4.24 -15.16 9.74
C GLY A 21 3.54 -15.40 11.08
N LEU A 22 2.22 -15.19 11.15
CA LEU A 22 1.42 -15.45 12.35
C LEU A 22 1.39 -16.93 12.73
N GLU A 23 1.24 -17.82 11.75
CA GLU A 23 1.28 -19.27 11.97
C GLU A 23 2.63 -19.74 12.52
N ASN A 24 3.73 -19.21 11.99
CA ASN A 24 5.08 -19.50 12.49
C ASN A 24 5.28 -18.99 13.92
N SER A 25 4.84 -17.76 14.20
CA SER A 25 4.87 -17.17 15.56
C SER A 25 4.07 -18.02 16.55
N GLN A 26 2.86 -18.47 16.16
CA GLN A 26 2.02 -19.33 16.99
C GLN A 26 2.73 -20.65 17.34
N LYS A 27 3.44 -21.25 16.40
CA LYS A 27 4.22 -22.49 16.62
C LYS A 27 5.40 -22.26 17.56
N GLU A 28 6.08 -21.12 17.41
CA GLU A 28 7.26 -20.77 18.20
C GLU A 28 6.92 -20.40 19.63
N PHE A 29 5.91 -19.57 19.85
CA PHE A 29 5.55 -19.02 21.16
C PHE A 29 4.39 -19.76 21.83
N HIS A 30 3.78 -20.74 21.19
CA HIS A 30 2.60 -21.47 21.66
C HIS A 30 1.41 -20.56 22.02
N ASP A 31 1.26 -19.46 21.31
CA ASP A 31 0.17 -18.51 21.46
C ASP A 31 -1.10 -19.01 20.73
N SER A 32 -2.26 -18.51 21.12
CA SER A 32 -3.51 -18.73 20.39
C SER A 32 -3.85 -17.47 19.60
N ILE A 33 -3.82 -17.55 18.27
CA ILE A 33 -4.12 -16.44 17.38
C ILE A 33 -5.50 -16.65 16.74
N HIS A 34 -6.38 -15.69 16.93
CA HIS A 34 -7.74 -15.69 16.38
C HIS A 34 -7.85 -14.62 15.30
N LEU A 35 -8.09 -15.04 14.07
CA LEU A 35 -8.21 -14.15 12.93
C LEU A 35 -9.68 -13.80 12.67
N TYR A 36 -10.01 -12.52 12.73
CA TYR A 36 -11.26 -11.95 12.26
C TYR A 36 -11.00 -11.38 10.86
N ALA A 37 -11.39 -12.12 9.82
CA ALA A 37 -11.20 -11.73 8.44
C ALA A 37 -12.53 -11.33 7.81
N SER A 38 -12.63 -10.08 7.37
CA SER A 38 -13.75 -9.59 6.55
C SER A 38 -13.44 -9.76 5.07
N PHE A 39 -14.46 -10.05 4.27
CA PHE A 39 -14.37 -10.16 2.81
C PHE A 39 -14.96 -8.96 2.09
N GLY A 40 -15.17 -7.86 2.80
CA GLY A 40 -15.68 -6.62 2.23
C GLY A 40 -14.84 -6.16 1.02
N ARG A 41 -15.52 -5.71 -0.03
CA ARG A 41 -14.88 -5.17 -1.24
C ARG A 41 -14.65 -3.69 -1.08
N LEU A 42 -13.45 -3.24 -1.44
CA LEU A 42 -13.11 -1.83 -1.45
C LEU A 42 -14.09 -1.02 -2.32
N GLY A 43 -14.64 0.05 -1.72
CA GLY A 43 -15.41 1.05 -2.46
C GLY A 43 -16.83 0.66 -2.86
N SER A 44 -17.34 -0.48 -2.44
CA SER A 44 -18.76 -0.78 -2.58
C SER A 44 -19.49 -0.37 -1.30
N GLY A 45 -20.19 0.76 -1.33
CA GLY A 45 -21.01 1.25 -0.22
C GLY A 45 -22.35 0.50 -0.07
N ASP A 46 -22.38 -0.79 -0.45
CA ASP A 46 -23.58 -1.61 -0.39
C ASP A 46 -23.78 -2.27 0.98
N SER A 47 -25.00 -2.73 1.23
CA SER A 47 -25.39 -3.39 2.48
C SER A 47 -24.60 -4.67 2.76
N PHE A 48 -24.09 -5.34 1.73
CA PHE A 48 -23.26 -6.55 1.85
C PHE A 48 -21.94 -6.21 2.53
N ASN A 49 -21.24 -5.18 2.06
CA ASN A 49 -20.00 -4.72 2.67
C ASN A 49 -20.16 -4.33 4.13
N LYS A 50 -21.25 -3.63 4.45
CA LYS A 50 -21.52 -3.25 5.84
C LYS A 50 -21.64 -4.48 6.74
N SER A 51 -22.39 -5.50 6.30
CA SER A 51 -22.56 -6.75 7.05
C SER A 51 -21.25 -7.53 7.21
N GLU A 52 -20.36 -7.51 6.20
CA GLU A 52 -19.04 -8.12 6.28
C GLU A 52 -18.17 -7.48 7.36
N PHE A 53 -18.25 -6.16 7.54
CA PHE A 53 -17.50 -5.46 8.57
C PHE A 53 -18.10 -5.58 9.97
N ASP A 54 -19.40 -5.83 10.08
CA ASP A 54 -20.05 -6.12 11.36
C ASP A 54 -19.47 -7.38 12.03
N PHE A 55 -18.78 -8.24 11.26
CA PHE A 55 -18.05 -9.39 11.79
C PHE A 55 -16.99 -9.01 12.83
N PHE A 56 -16.37 -7.84 12.71
CA PHE A 56 -15.42 -7.35 13.69
C PHE A 56 -16.06 -7.05 15.04
N GLU A 57 -17.36 -6.72 15.05
CA GLU A 57 -18.12 -6.44 16.28
C GLU A 57 -18.38 -7.69 17.12
N LEU A 58 -18.27 -8.90 16.52
CA LEU A 58 -18.46 -10.17 17.22
C LEU A 58 -17.31 -10.50 18.17
N ALA A 59 -16.18 -9.82 18.04
CA ALA A 59 -15.03 -10.05 18.92
C ALA A 59 -15.33 -9.56 20.34
N ASP A 60 -15.30 -10.49 21.30
CA ASP A 60 -15.26 -10.14 22.72
C ASP A 60 -13.85 -9.68 23.10
N MET A 61 -13.66 -8.37 23.18
CA MET A 61 -12.35 -7.77 23.47
C MET A 61 -11.78 -8.22 24.82
N GLU A 62 -12.62 -8.57 25.80
CA GLU A 62 -12.18 -9.04 27.09
C GLU A 62 -11.58 -10.45 27.04
N ALA A 63 -11.94 -11.24 26.05
CA ALA A 63 -11.44 -12.60 25.88
C ALA A 63 -9.98 -12.69 25.41
N TYR A 64 -9.34 -11.57 25.06
CA TYR A 64 -7.99 -11.53 24.50
C TYR A 64 -6.99 -10.86 25.43
N ASP A 65 -5.73 -11.26 25.32
CA ASP A 65 -4.59 -10.66 26.04
C ASP A 65 -3.99 -9.47 25.27
N GLY A 66 -4.24 -9.38 23.97
CA GLY A 66 -3.74 -8.31 23.12
C GLY A 66 -4.25 -8.42 21.67
N PHE A 67 -3.89 -7.42 20.87
CA PHE A 67 -4.35 -7.26 19.51
C PHE A 67 -3.22 -7.03 18.52
N LEU A 68 -3.41 -7.53 17.31
CA LEU A 68 -2.62 -7.18 16.16
C LEU A 68 -3.54 -6.49 15.15
N TYR A 69 -3.18 -5.27 14.74
CA TYR A 69 -4.02 -4.40 13.95
C TYR A 69 -3.37 -4.02 12.61
N PRO A 70 -3.50 -4.85 11.56
CA PRO A 70 -3.07 -4.52 10.21
C PRO A 70 -4.03 -3.50 9.57
N SER A 71 -4.00 -2.27 10.06
CA SER A 71 -4.95 -1.20 9.81
C SER A 71 -5.04 -0.82 8.32
N THR A 72 -3.95 -0.99 7.57
CA THR A 72 -3.90 -0.70 6.13
C THR A 72 -4.73 -1.67 5.29
N THR A 73 -5.12 -2.81 5.84
CA THR A 73 -6.02 -3.75 5.17
C THR A 73 -7.49 -3.30 5.23
N ILE A 74 -7.85 -2.48 6.23
CA ILE A 74 -9.21 -1.96 6.44
C ILE A 74 -9.29 -0.57 5.80
N LYS A 75 -9.97 -0.46 4.67
CA LYS A 75 -10.01 0.77 3.87
C LYS A 75 -11.23 1.66 4.19
N GLU A 76 -12.28 1.10 4.77
CA GLU A 76 -13.47 1.84 5.20
C GLU A 76 -13.18 2.62 6.49
N GLY A 77 -13.14 3.95 6.38
CA GLY A 77 -12.68 4.84 7.45
C GLY A 77 -13.49 4.73 8.75
N ASP A 78 -14.81 4.59 8.65
CA ASP A 78 -15.70 4.44 9.81
C ASP A 78 -15.54 3.09 10.51
N VAL A 79 -15.32 2.00 9.77
CA VAL A 79 -15.03 0.68 10.33
C VAL A 79 -13.68 0.69 11.04
N LYS A 80 -12.67 1.25 10.37
CA LYS A 80 -11.32 1.38 10.91
C LYS A 80 -11.32 2.15 12.22
N GLN A 81 -12.05 3.26 12.26
CA GLN A 81 -12.14 4.10 13.46
C GLN A 81 -12.85 3.39 14.61
N ARG A 82 -14.04 2.81 14.38
CA ARG A 82 -14.78 2.07 15.43
C ARG A 82 -13.96 0.93 16.02
N LEU A 83 -13.29 0.15 15.16
CA LEU A 83 -12.46 -0.95 15.64
C LEU A 83 -11.29 -0.44 16.49
N LEU A 84 -10.62 0.64 16.04
CA LEU A 84 -9.53 1.26 16.78
C LEU A 84 -10.00 1.78 18.16
N GLU A 85 -11.17 2.42 18.23
CA GLU A 85 -11.76 2.89 19.48
C GLU A 85 -11.98 1.74 20.46
N ARG A 86 -12.56 0.61 20.02
CA ARG A 86 -12.75 -0.59 20.84
C ARG A 86 -11.44 -1.19 21.32
N ILE A 87 -10.40 -1.23 20.48
CA ILE A 87 -9.07 -1.67 20.85
C ILE A 87 -8.49 -0.78 21.97
N ILE A 88 -8.57 0.53 21.80
CA ILE A 88 -8.06 1.50 22.79
C ILE A 88 -8.83 1.40 24.11
N GLU A 89 -10.17 1.31 24.06
CA GLU A 89 -11.03 1.18 25.23
C GLU A 89 -10.75 -0.08 26.04
N SER A 90 -10.33 -1.16 25.40
CA SER A 90 -9.94 -2.40 26.08
C SER A 90 -8.72 -2.25 26.99
N LYS A 91 -7.89 -1.21 26.80
CA LYS A 91 -6.64 -0.95 27.52
C LYS A 91 -5.62 -2.10 27.45
N LYS A 92 -5.77 -2.99 26.48
CA LYS A 92 -4.86 -4.12 26.27
C LYS A 92 -3.77 -3.76 25.25
N PRO A 93 -2.62 -4.42 25.30
CA PRO A 93 -1.56 -4.22 24.31
C PRO A 93 -2.07 -4.39 22.88
N CYS A 94 -1.69 -3.47 22.01
CA CYS A 94 -1.96 -3.57 20.57
C CYS A 94 -0.70 -3.20 19.76
N VAL A 95 -0.43 -3.98 18.75
CA VAL A 95 0.58 -3.67 17.73
C VAL A 95 -0.11 -3.33 16.42
N SER A 96 0.10 -2.09 15.96
CA SER A 96 -0.31 -1.68 14.61
C SER A 96 0.71 -2.16 13.58
N LEU A 97 0.22 -2.72 12.48
CA LEU A 97 1.06 -3.12 11.35
C LEU A 97 0.93 -2.11 10.21
N GLU A 98 2.07 -1.75 9.62
CA GLU A 98 2.24 -0.88 8.44
C GLU A 98 1.83 0.59 8.64
N GLU A 99 1.07 0.93 9.65
CA GLU A 99 0.65 2.31 9.93
C GLU A 99 1.03 2.71 11.35
N GLU A 100 1.75 3.81 11.50
CA GLU A 100 2.08 4.37 12.79
C GLU A 100 0.88 5.11 13.37
N ILE A 101 0.26 4.50 14.40
CA ILE A 101 -0.91 5.05 15.10
C ILE A 101 -0.46 5.56 16.48
N PRO A 102 -0.70 6.85 16.80
CA PRO A 102 -0.32 7.39 18.09
C PRO A 102 -0.87 6.58 19.26
N GLY A 103 0.00 6.23 20.21
CA GLY A 103 -0.36 5.46 21.40
C GLY A 103 -0.33 3.94 21.25
N LEU A 104 -0.09 3.40 20.05
CA LEU A 104 0.10 1.98 19.81
C LEU A 104 1.58 1.66 19.52
N SER A 105 1.99 0.43 19.81
CA SER A 105 3.25 -0.09 19.28
C SER A 105 3.12 -0.29 17.78
N PHE A 106 4.21 -0.08 17.04
CA PHE A 106 4.20 -0.11 15.58
C PHE A 106 5.27 -1.06 15.03
N VAL A 107 4.88 -1.84 14.03
CA VAL A 107 5.77 -2.63 13.19
C VAL A 107 5.40 -2.39 11.73
N GLY A 108 6.36 -1.94 10.93
CA GLY A 108 6.13 -1.66 9.52
C GLY A 108 7.36 -1.18 8.80
N ILE A 109 7.20 -0.91 7.50
CA ILE A 109 8.26 -0.43 6.62
C ILE A 109 8.21 1.10 6.57
N ASN A 110 9.37 1.75 6.62
CA ASN A 110 9.45 3.18 6.37
C ASN A 110 9.31 3.46 4.87
N GLN A 111 8.07 3.57 4.41
CA GLN A 111 7.69 3.77 3.01
C GLN A 111 8.36 5.03 2.41
N SER A 112 8.37 6.14 3.16
CA SER A 112 8.99 7.38 2.71
C SER A 112 10.50 7.20 2.48
N LYS A 113 11.21 6.53 3.41
CA LYS A 113 12.64 6.25 3.27
C LYS A 113 12.92 5.37 2.05
N ALA A 114 12.11 4.35 1.80
CA ALA A 114 12.26 3.48 0.64
C ALA A 114 12.14 4.27 -0.68
N MET A 115 11.10 5.08 -0.83
CA MET A 115 10.90 5.92 -2.02
C MET A 115 12.04 6.95 -2.21
N ARG A 116 12.53 7.54 -1.15
CA ARG A 116 13.71 8.43 -1.20
C ARG A 116 14.95 7.72 -1.72
N GLN A 117 15.15 6.43 -1.38
CA GLN A 117 16.26 5.64 -1.89
C GLN A 117 16.13 5.35 -3.38
N ILE A 118 14.92 5.06 -3.88
CA ILE A 118 14.63 4.86 -5.29
C ILE A 118 14.96 6.13 -6.08
N VAL A 119 14.44 7.28 -5.69
CA VAL A 119 14.74 8.56 -6.36
C VAL A 119 16.23 8.84 -6.37
N ARG A 120 16.92 8.66 -5.22
CA ARG A 120 18.37 8.86 -5.12
C ARG A 120 19.14 7.93 -6.07
N HIS A 121 18.74 6.67 -6.17
CA HIS A 121 19.36 5.70 -7.07
C HIS A 121 19.18 6.09 -8.53
N LEU A 122 17.95 6.35 -8.97
CA LEU A 122 17.65 6.75 -10.35
C LEU A 122 18.39 8.03 -10.74
N ALA A 123 18.42 9.02 -9.86
CA ALA A 123 19.12 10.27 -10.14
C ALA A 123 20.64 10.14 -10.09
N GLY A 124 21.18 9.42 -9.10
CA GLY A 124 22.62 9.36 -8.86
C GLY A 124 23.35 8.33 -9.74
N VAL A 125 22.72 7.20 -10.03
CA VAL A 125 23.33 6.11 -10.81
C VAL A 125 22.97 6.23 -12.30
N HIS A 126 21.71 6.55 -12.60
CA HIS A 126 21.19 6.58 -13.97
C HIS A 126 21.06 7.99 -14.55
N GLY A 127 21.36 9.04 -13.78
CA GLY A 127 21.34 10.41 -14.26
C GLY A 127 19.94 10.97 -14.56
N ILE A 128 18.86 10.31 -14.08
CA ILE A 128 17.47 10.70 -14.31
C ILE A 128 17.18 12.06 -13.65
N ARG A 129 16.50 12.94 -14.38
CA ARG A 129 16.17 14.31 -13.94
C ARG A 129 14.68 14.59 -13.89
N THR A 130 13.88 13.88 -14.70
CA THR A 130 12.42 14.04 -14.76
C THR A 130 11.73 12.72 -14.46
N PHE A 131 10.71 12.77 -13.62
CA PHE A 131 10.04 11.57 -13.09
C PHE A 131 8.53 11.63 -13.31
N GLY A 132 7.95 10.47 -13.64
CA GLY A 132 6.55 10.17 -13.44
C GLY A 132 6.37 9.31 -12.19
N PHE A 133 5.16 9.28 -11.65
CA PHE A 133 4.83 8.47 -10.48
C PHE A 133 3.46 7.86 -10.57
N ILE A 134 3.40 6.53 -10.50
CA ILE A 134 2.15 5.76 -10.33
C ILE A 134 2.01 5.47 -8.84
N ASN A 135 1.26 6.32 -8.14
CA ASN A 135 1.04 6.14 -6.71
C ASN A 135 -0.01 5.06 -6.43
N GLY A 136 -0.17 4.71 -5.18
CA GLY A 136 -1.20 3.81 -4.71
C GLY A 136 -2.57 4.49 -4.59
N MET A 137 -3.46 3.88 -3.83
CA MET A 137 -4.81 4.35 -3.61
C MET A 137 -4.82 5.70 -2.90
N LYS A 138 -5.49 6.68 -3.50
CA LYS A 138 -5.59 8.03 -2.95
C LYS A 138 -6.11 8.00 -1.51
N ASP A 139 -5.56 8.86 -0.66
CA ASP A 139 -5.95 9.03 0.74
C ASP A 139 -5.63 7.84 1.67
N THR A 140 -4.86 6.84 1.21
CA THR A 140 -4.32 5.81 2.11
C THR A 140 -2.99 6.24 2.72
N TYR A 141 -2.72 5.76 3.95
CA TYR A 141 -1.49 6.08 4.67
C TYR A 141 -0.23 5.73 3.85
N GLU A 142 -0.17 4.53 3.31
CA GLU A 142 0.97 4.07 2.54
C GLU A 142 1.19 4.90 1.26
N ALA A 143 0.11 5.30 0.55
CA ALA A 143 0.24 6.15 -0.62
C ALA A 143 0.75 7.55 -0.27
N GLN A 144 0.27 8.12 0.83
CA GLN A 144 0.73 9.42 1.33
C GLN A 144 2.22 9.37 1.71
N MET A 145 2.66 8.32 2.44
CA MET A 145 4.05 8.17 2.84
C MET A 145 4.98 7.97 1.64
N ARG A 146 4.56 7.18 0.63
CA ARG A 146 5.30 7.00 -0.62
C ARG A 146 5.41 8.30 -1.39
N GLN A 147 4.31 9.02 -1.55
CA GLN A 147 4.30 10.33 -2.22
C GLN A 147 5.22 11.33 -1.53
N GLN A 148 5.12 11.44 -0.20
CA GLN A 148 6.00 12.30 0.58
C GLN A 148 7.48 11.95 0.36
N GLY A 149 7.81 10.66 0.29
CA GLY A 149 9.16 10.19 0.02
C GLY A 149 9.67 10.63 -1.35
N VAL A 150 8.89 10.40 -2.40
CA VAL A 150 9.21 10.79 -3.79
C VAL A 150 9.37 12.32 -3.88
N GLU A 151 8.35 13.08 -3.50
CA GLU A 151 8.33 14.55 -3.64
C GLU A 151 9.44 15.21 -2.84
N SER A 152 9.64 14.79 -1.58
CA SER A 152 10.67 15.40 -0.73
C SER A 152 12.07 15.17 -1.28
N LYS A 153 12.35 13.98 -1.84
CA LYS A 153 13.67 13.68 -2.37
C LYS A 153 13.93 14.35 -3.72
N ILE A 154 12.92 14.39 -4.58
CA ILE A 154 12.98 15.14 -5.85
C ILE A 154 13.25 16.62 -5.59
N ARG A 155 12.53 17.23 -4.65
CA ARG A 155 12.74 18.64 -4.24
C ARG A 155 14.14 18.86 -3.65
N GLU A 156 14.60 17.97 -2.77
CA GLU A 156 15.95 18.04 -2.16
C GLU A 156 17.06 18.04 -3.21
N LEU A 157 16.88 17.28 -4.29
CA LEU A 157 17.88 17.15 -5.36
C LEU A 157 17.71 18.17 -6.50
N GLY A 158 16.72 19.06 -6.43
CA GLY A 158 16.42 20.03 -7.49
C GLY A 158 15.98 19.37 -8.81
N LEU A 159 15.27 18.24 -8.72
CA LEU A 159 14.77 17.46 -9.86
C LEU A 159 13.31 17.80 -10.14
N CYS A 160 12.75 17.24 -11.22
CA CYS A 160 11.37 17.48 -11.63
C CYS A 160 10.52 16.20 -11.47
N LEU A 161 9.46 16.30 -10.68
CA LEU A 161 8.32 15.39 -10.75
C LEU A 161 7.29 16.04 -11.67
N MET A 162 7.03 15.46 -12.82
CA MET A 162 6.11 16.02 -13.83
C MET A 162 4.67 15.84 -13.37
N PRO A 163 3.92 16.93 -13.06
CA PRO A 163 2.60 16.82 -12.44
C PRO A 163 1.58 16.06 -13.29
N GLU A 164 1.66 16.20 -14.62
CA GLU A 164 0.82 15.49 -15.59
C GLU A 164 1.08 14.00 -15.63
N TRP A 165 2.21 13.56 -15.06
CA TRP A 165 2.64 12.18 -14.95
C TRP A 165 2.59 11.65 -13.50
N VAL A 166 1.80 12.28 -12.63
CA VAL A 166 1.48 11.78 -11.28
C VAL A 166 0.04 11.28 -11.29
N ASP A 167 -0.11 9.97 -11.27
CA ASP A 167 -1.43 9.32 -11.24
C ASP A 167 -1.58 8.45 -9.98
N TYR A 168 -2.83 8.21 -9.59
CA TYR A 168 -3.18 7.31 -8.50
C TYR A 168 -3.77 6.02 -9.06
N GLY A 169 -3.28 4.89 -8.56
CA GLY A 169 -3.81 3.56 -8.86
C GLY A 169 -4.45 2.92 -7.64
N ASN A 170 -4.69 1.63 -7.74
CA ASN A 170 -5.26 0.80 -6.69
C ASN A 170 -4.38 -0.40 -6.31
N TYR A 171 -3.08 -0.32 -6.63
CA TYR A 171 -2.09 -1.40 -6.47
C TYR A 171 -2.30 -2.62 -7.37
N GLU A 172 -3.25 -2.57 -8.29
CA GLU A 172 -3.57 -3.65 -9.22
C GLU A 172 -2.90 -3.48 -10.58
N TYR A 173 -2.78 -4.58 -11.30
CA TYR A 173 -2.22 -4.65 -12.66
C TYR A 173 -2.82 -3.60 -13.60
N ARG A 174 -4.15 -3.44 -13.57
CA ARG A 174 -4.88 -2.52 -14.45
C ARG A 174 -4.42 -1.05 -14.31
N SER A 175 -4.00 -0.63 -13.14
CA SER A 175 -3.52 0.74 -12.93
C SER A 175 -2.22 1.01 -13.69
N GLY A 176 -1.27 0.07 -13.65
CA GLY A 176 -0.03 0.17 -14.43
C GLY A 176 -0.27 0.10 -15.94
N GLU A 177 -1.18 -0.76 -16.38
CA GLU A 177 -1.61 -0.84 -17.80
C GLU A 177 -2.21 0.48 -18.28
N THR A 178 -3.13 1.07 -17.51
CA THR A 178 -3.79 2.34 -17.87
C THR A 178 -2.77 3.46 -17.99
N TYR A 179 -1.84 3.57 -17.05
CA TYR A 179 -0.78 4.56 -17.09
C TYR A 179 0.14 4.39 -18.30
N ALA A 180 0.52 3.14 -18.62
CA ALA A 180 1.35 2.85 -19.78
C ALA A 180 0.65 3.21 -21.10
N ARG A 181 -0.65 2.94 -21.23
CA ARG A 181 -1.44 3.33 -22.42
C ARG A 181 -1.52 4.84 -22.57
N LYS A 182 -1.70 5.59 -21.49
CA LYS A 182 -1.63 7.06 -21.47
C LYS A 182 -0.28 7.53 -22.02
N MET A 183 0.81 6.92 -21.56
CA MET A 183 2.17 7.29 -21.98
C MET A 183 2.44 6.95 -23.46
N ILE A 184 1.94 5.83 -23.97
CA ILE A 184 2.05 5.47 -25.38
C ILE A 184 1.33 6.51 -26.24
N ALA A 185 0.11 6.88 -25.90
CA ALA A 185 -0.67 7.88 -26.64
C ALA A 185 0.02 9.26 -26.65
N ALA A 186 0.57 9.69 -25.51
CA ALA A 186 1.32 10.93 -25.40
C ALA A 186 2.60 10.91 -26.26
N TYR A 187 3.31 9.79 -26.26
CA TYR A 187 4.48 9.62 -27.13
C TYR A 187 4.12 9.75 -28.63
N GLU A 188 3.03 9.12 -29.04
CA GLU A 188 2.52 9.20 -30.44
C GLU A 188 2.07 10.62 -30.80
N ALA A 189 1.58 11.38 -29.82
CA ALA A 189 1.21 12.79 -29.97
C ALA A 189 2.43 13.75 -29.96
N GLY A 190 3.64 13.25 -29.66
CA GLY A 190 4.86 14.06 -29.55
C GLY A 190 4.95 14.87 -28.26
N GLU A 191 4.23 14.46 -27.22
CA GLU A 191 4.27 15.12 -25.91
C GLU A 191 5.57 14.77 -25.15
N GLU A 192 5.94 15.63 -24.20
CA GLU A 192 7.08 15.41 -23.33
C GLU A 192 6.77 14.30 -22.31
N LEU A 193 7.71 13.36 -22.17
CA LEU A 193 7.60 12.24 -21.24
C LEU A 193 8.65 12.32 -20.13
N PRO A 194 8.35 11.77 -18.93
CA PRO A 194 9.36 11.61 -17.90
C PRO A 194 10.47 10.64 -18.35
N GLN A 195 11.68 10.87 -17.88
CA GLN A 195 12.81 9.99 -18.16
C GLN A 195 12.71 8.64 -17.45
N ALA A 196 11.99 8.58 -16.33
CA ALA A 196 11.71 7.35 -15.59
C ALA A 196 10.36 7.42 -14.91
N VAL A 197 9.77 6.26 -14.64
CA VAL A 197 8.53 6.12 -13.86
C VAL A 197 8.85 5.39 -12.55
N ILE A 198 8.40 5.95 -11.45
CA ILE A 198 8.38 5.30 -10.16
C ILE A 198 6.98 4.71 -9.97
N SER A 199 6.88 3.44 -9.60
CA SER A 199 5.61 2.81 -9.26
C SER A 199 5.53 2.54 -7.77
N ALA A 200 4.34 2.61 -7.19
CA ALA A 200 4.15 2.34 -5.77
C ALA A 200 4.25 0.84 -5.44
N ASN A 201 4.15 -0.06 -6.41
CA ASN A 201 4.40 -1.49 -6.22
C ASN A 201 4.86 -2.17 -7.51
N ASP A 202 5.41 -3.38 -7.35
CA ASP A 202 5.94 -4.21 -8.44
C ASP A 202 4.86 -4.63 -9.44
N LEU A 203 3.64 -4.89 -8.99
CA LEU A 203 2.55 -5.35 -9.88
C LEU A 203 2.16 -4.29 -10.92
N MET A 204 2.08 -3.02 -10.50
CA MET A 204 1.83 -1.92 -11.44
C MET A 204 3.05 -1.66 -12.34
N ALA A 205 4.27 -1.78 -11.81
CA ALA A 205 5.50 -1.66 -12.59
C ALA A 205 5.59 -2.76 -13.67
N ALA A 206 5.30 -4.01 -13.31
CA ALA A 206 5.27 -5.13 -14.24
C ALA A 206 4.21 -4.96 -15.34
N ALA A 207 3.02 -4.47 -14.95
CA ALA A 207 1.95 -4.15 -15.89
C ALA A 207 2.35 -3.06 -16.89
N PHE A 208 3.02 -2.01 -16.39
CA PHE A 208 3.58 -0.95 -17.23
C PHE A 208 4.55 -1.53 -18.27
N LEU A 209 5.56 -2.29 -17.81
CA LEU A 209 6.56 -2.91 -18.69
C LEU A 209 5.93 -3.85 -19.72
N GLN A 210 4.97 -4.68 -19.30
CA GLN A 210 4.28 -5.60 -20.21
C GLN A 210 3.48 -4.85 -21.27
N THR A 211 2.88 -3.71 -20.91
CA THR A 211 2.05 -2.91 -21.83
C THR A 211 2.88 -2.15 -22.87
N ILE A 212 4.06 -1.63 -22.48
CA ILE A 212 4.94 -0.93 -23.44
C ILE A 212 5.75 -1.88 -24.32
N LYS A 213 5.75 -3.17 -24.04
CA LYS A 213 6.45 -4.19 -24.80
C LYS A 213 5.96 -4.22 -26.26
N GLY A 214 6.88 -4.23 -27.21
CA GLY A 214 6.59 -4.17 -28.65
C GLY A 214 6.19 -2.77 -29.17
N THR A 215 6.17 -1.75 -28.30
CA THR A 215 5.92 -0.36 -28.70
C THR A 215 7.23 0.43 -28.87
N ALA A 216 7.11 1.65 -29.36
CA ALA A 216 8.26 2.56 -29.48
C ALA A 216 8.86 2.99 -28.13
N LEU A 217 8.20 2.73 -27.01
CA LEU A 217 8.67 3.02 -25.64
C LEU A 217 9.45 1.87 -25.01
N GLU A 218 9.44 0.68 -25.60
CA GLU A 218 10.16 -0.47 -25.04
C GLU A 218 11.65 -0.15 -24.86
N GLY A 219 12.14 -0.36 -23.65
CA GLY A 219 13.53 -0.10 -23.28
C GLY A 219 13.93 1.38 -23.14
N LYS A 220 13.01 2.34 -23.38
CA LYS A 220 13.30 3.77 -23.27
C LYS A 220 12.97 4.38 -21.91
N ILE A 221 11.96 3.85 -21.26
CA ILE A 221 11.47 4.37 -19.96
C ILE A 221 11.72 3.33 -18.88
N PRO A 222 12.75 3.50 -18.05
CA PRO A 222 12.94 2.66 -16.87
C PRO A 222 11.79 2.86 -15.89
N VAL A 223 11.34 1.76 -15.29
CA VAL A 223 10.33 1.76 -14.23
C VAL A 223 10.84 0.98 -13.02
N THR A 224 10.46 1.42 -11.82
CA THR A 224 10.74 0.72 -10.56
C THR A 224 9.42 0.45 -9.85
N GLY A 225 9.34 -0.63 -9.07
CA GLY A 225 8.25 -0.94 -8.18
C GLY A 225 8.68 -1.00 -6.73
#